data_155022abc86c7821aef57373982cb058
#
_entry.id   155022abc86c7821aef57373982cb058
#
_cell.length_a   1.000
_cell.length_b   1.000
_cell.length_c   1.000
_cell.angle_alpha   90.00
_cell.angle_beta   90.00
_cell.angle_gamma   90.00
#
_symmetry.space_group_name_H-M   'P 1'
#
loop_
_entity.id
_entity.type
_entity.pdbx_description
1 polymer ?
#
loop_
_entity_poly.entity_id
_entity_poly.type
_entity_poly.pdbx_seq_one_letter_code
_entity_poly.pdbx_strand_id
1 'polypeptide(L)'
;LALVPAVLLGWRAMDDIRTHFGLAYAKNFTLLHRQKILAPVSRELALSRRFAESVVTRDWLLKEDDPARRALFFREAEGYRGDFRDHAYFIIASGSQHYYFNDGSQPYSERPRYTLEAGDPEDAWYFNTLRNSAAYNINVNVDSKLNLTKVWFNLVIRDQGRPIGLAGSGLDLSGFLDDFIIAREPGVPPMIVGDDGAIQA
;
A
#
# COMPACT_ATOMS: atom_id res chain seq x y z
N LEU A 1 55.66 -24.18 24.40
CA LEU A 1 54.88 -23.21 25.21
C LEU A 1 54.23 -22.07 24.41
N ALA A 2 54.74 -21.72 23.22
CA ALA A 2 54.20 -20.63 22.35
C ALA A 2 53.00 -21.02 21.48
N LEU A 3 52.68 -22.29 21.31
CA LEU A 3 51.60 -22.80 20.43
C LEU A 3 50.19 -22.48 20.96
N VAL A 4 49.97 -22.56 22.29
CA VAL A 4 48.68 -22.32 22.89
C VAL A 4 48.20 -20.86 22.75
N PRO A 5 49.04 -19.84 23.03
CA PRO A 5 48.63 -18.46 22.80
C PRO A 5 48.42 -18.11 21.30
N ALA A 6 49.17 -18.73 20.38
CA ALA A 6 48.99 -18.51 18.95
C ALA A 6 47.65 -19.08 18.45
N VAL A 7 47.25 -20.26 18.96
CA VAL A 7 45.94 -20.87 18.64
C VAL A 7 44.79 -20.02 19.20
N LEU A 8 44.91 -19.53 20.43
CA LEU A 8 43.90 -18.66 21.06
C LEU A 8 43.76 -17.31 20.35
N LEU A 9 44.86 -16.71 19.92
CA LEU A 9 44.85 -15.47 19.12
C LEU A 9 44.20 -15.70 17.75
N GLY A 10 44.56 -16.80 17.09
CA GLY A 10 43.93 -17.18 15.81
C GLY A 10 42.46 -17.44 15.92
N TRP A 11 42.02 -18.08 17.01
CA TRP A 11 40.60 -18.34 17.27
C TRP A 11 39.81 -17.03 17.56
N ARG A 12 40.38 -16.12 18.35
CA ARG A 12 39.79 -14.79 18.57
C ARG A 12 39.69 -13.96 17.30
N ALA A 13 40.74 -13.92 16.52
CA ALA A 13 40.74 -13.21 15.23
C ALA A 13 39.68 -13.80 14.28
N MET A 14 39.52 -15.13 14.24
CA MET A 14 38.51 -15.77 13.42
C MET A 14 37.08 -15.46 13.91
N ASP A 15 36.87 -15.44 15.22
CA ASP A 15 35.57 -15.12 15.82
C ASP A 15 35.19 -13.66 15.61
N ASP A 16 36.13 -12.73 15.76
CA ASP A 16 35.93 -11.31 15.45
C ASP A 16 35.59 -11.09 13.97
N ILE A 17 36.29 -11.78 13.06
CA ILE A 17 36.02 -11.75 11.63
C ILE A 17 34.61 -12.27 11.34
N ARG A 18 34.24 -13.43 11.87
CA ARG A 18 32.90 -14.03 11.69
C ARG A 18 31.81 -13.11 12.17
N THR A 19 31.97 -12.52 13.35
CA THR A 19 31.01 -11.60 13.94
C THR A 19 30.86 -10.32 13.11
N HIS A 20 32.00 -9.74 12.71
CA HIS A 20 32.01 -8.52 11.90
C HIS A 20 31.34 -8.74 10.52
N PHE A 21 31.72 -9.81 9.83
CA PHE A 21 31.09 -10.15 8.54
C PHE A 21 29.63 -10.54 8.70
N GLY A 22 29.25 -11.27 9.75
CA GLY A 22 27.87 -11.63 10.05
C GLY A 22 26.99 -10.40 10.26
N LEU A 23 27.45 -9.44 11.05
CA LEU A 23 26.73 -8.19 11.30
C LEU A 23 26.62 -7.32 10.03
N ALA A 24 27.71 -7.20 9.26
CA ALA A 24 27.69 -6.45 8.02
C ALA A 24 26.75 -7.07 6.98
N TYR A 25 26.77 -8.41 6.88
CA TYR A 25 25.85 -9.16 6.03
C TYR A 25 24.40 -8.96 6.45
N ALA A 26 24.06 -9.18 7.73
CA ALA A 26 22.72 -9.01 8.25
C ALA A 26 22.18 -7.58 8.02
N LYS A 27 23.02 -6.57 8.22
CA LYS A 27 22.67 -5.18 7.95
C LYS A 27 22.38 -4.93 6.48
N ASN A 28 23.26 -5.38 5.58
CA ASN A 28 23.07 -5.19 4.15
C ASN A 28 21.86 -5.97 3.63
N PHE A 29 21.64 -7.18 4.11
CA PHE A 29 20.49 -8.01 3.82
C PHE A 29 19.20 -7.30 4.24
N THR A 30 19.12 -6.80 5.47
CA THR A 30 17.96 -6.04 5.99
C THR A 30 17.69 -4.79 5.17
N LEU A 31 18.72 -4.01 4.84
CA LEU A 31 18.59 -2.81 4.02
C LEU A 31 18.07 -3.12 2.61
N LEU A 32 18.57 -4.17 1.98
CA LEU A 32 18.13 -4.60 0.66
C LEU A 32 16.66 -5.03 0.68
N HIS A 33 16.25 -5.84 1.66
CA HIS A 33 14.87 -6.30 1.79
C HIS A 33 13.91 -5.18 2.14
N ARG A 34 14.32 -4.26 3.02
CA ARG A 34 13.58 -3.03 3.28
C ARG A 34 13.31 -2.24 2.00
N GLN A 35 14.29 -2.11 1.13
CA GLN A 35 14.12 -1.39 -0.15
C GLN A 35 13.15 -2.13 -1.10
N LYS A 36 13.23 -3.46 -1.17
CA LYS A 36 12.31 -4.28 -1.97
C LYS A 36 10.85 -4.12 -1.53
N ILE A 37 10.60 -3.92 -0.23
CA ILE A 37 9.25 -3.67 0.30
C ILE A 37 8.84 -2.21 0.07
N LEU A 38 9.71 -1.26 0.37
CA LEU A 38 9.37 0.16 0.30
C LEU A 38 9.22 0.68 -1.13
N ALA A 39 9.92 0.12 -2.11
CA ALA A 39 9.85 0.59 -3.48
C ALA A 39 8.45 0.44 -4.10
N PRO A 40 7.81 -0.76 -4.07
CA PRO A 40 6.43 -0.89 -4.58
C PRO A 40 5.43 -0.05 -3.79
N VAL A 41 5.54 0.01 -2.45
CA VAL A 41 4.67 0.84 -1.61
C VAL A 41 4.81 2.33 -1.96
N SER A 42 6.03 2.82 -2.09
CA SER A 42 6.29 4.23 -2.43
C SER A 42 5.80 4.59 -3.84
N ARG A 43 5.97 3.67 -4.80
CA ARG A 43 5.48 3.84 -6.15
C ARG A 43 3.96 3.92 -6.17
N GLU A 44 3.29 2.98 -5.50
CA GLU A 44 1.84 2.91 -5.45
C GLU A 44 1.24 4.14 -4.76
N LEU A 45 1.84 4.59 -3.65
CA LEU A 45 1.45 5.82 -2.97
C LEU A 45 1.60 7.05 -3.87
N ALA A 46 2.71 7.14 -4.62
CA ALA A 46 2.94 8.27 -5.53
C ALA A 46 1.92 8.31 -6.67
N LEU A 47 1.59 7.17 -7.27
CA LEU A 47 0.57 7.06 -8.30
C LEU A 47 -0.82 7.37 -7.74
N SER A 48 -1.17 6.81 -6.58
CA SER A 48 -2.45 7.09 -5.89
C SER A 48 -2.59 8.58 -5.58
N ARG A 49 -1.50 9.24 -5.16
CA ARG A 49 -1.49 10.69 -4.94
C ARG A 49 -1.75 11.45 -6.23
N ARG A 50 -1.07 11.11 -7.31
CA ARG A 50 -1.29 11.74 -8.62
C ARG A 50 -2.72 11.58 -9.10
N PHE A 51 -3.30 10.40 -8.91
CA PHE A 51 -4.70 10.11 -9.22
C PHE A 51 -5.67 10.96 -8.39
N ALA A 52 -5.49 11.00 -7.07
CA ALA A 52 -6.32 11.78 -6.15
C ALA A 52 -6.19 13.30 -6.37
N GLU A 53 -4.99 13.80 -6.67
CA GLU A 53 -4.70 15.22 -6.89
C GLU A 53 -4.98 15.68 -8.34
N SER A 54 -5.41 14.79 -9.25
CA SER A 54 -5.75 15.16 -10.61
C SER A 54 -6.88 16.20 -10.63
N VAL A 55 -6.72 17.20 -11.49
CA VAL A 55 -7.75 18.20 -11.74
C VAL A 55 -9.02 17.55 -12.27
N VAL A 56 -8.88 16.54 -13.13
CA VAL A 56 -10.00 15.80 -13.72
C VAL A 56 -10.78 15.04 -12.63
N THR A 57 -10.06 14.38 -11.73
CA THR A 57 -10.66 13.68 -10.57
C THR A 57 -11.45 14.65 -9.69
N ARG A 58 -10.85 15.77 -9.34
CA ARG A 58 -11.51 16.78 -8.50
C ARG A 58 -12.73 17.41 -9.20
N ASP A 59 -12.59 17.77 -10.47
CA ASP A 59 -13.66 18.42 -11.22
C ASP A 59 -14.87 17.51 -11.40
N TRP A 60 -14.65 16.19 -11.58
CA TRP A 60 -15.73 15.21 -11.60
C TRP A 60 -16.40 15.06 -10.23
N LEU A 61 -15.64 14.93 -9.14
CA LEU A 61 -16.20 14.80 -7.79
C LEU A 61 -17.07 15.99 -7.38
N LEU A 62 -16.78 17.19 -7.88
CA LEU A 62 -17.59 18.39 -7.64
C LEU A 62 -18.90 18.39 -8.43
N LYS A 63 -19.00 17.61 -9.51
CA LYS A 63 -20.19 17.47 -10.36
C LYS A 63 -20.26 16.05 -10.94
N GLU A 64 -20.50 15.09 -10.08
CA GLU A 64 -20.49 13.66 -10.39
C GLU A 64 -21.46 13.28 -11.52
N ASP A 65 -22.60 13.95 -11.59
CA ASP A 65 -23.67 13.69 -12.57
C ASP A 65 -23.42 14.35 -13.94
N ASP A 66 -22.37 15.16 -14.10
CA ASP A 66 -22.02 15.78 -15.39
C ASP A 66 -21.45 14.73 -16.34
N PRO A 67 -22.12 14.42 -17.47
CA PRO A 67 -21.71 13.34 -18.35
C PRO A 67 -20.33 13.56 -18.99
N ALA A 68 -19.97 14.82 -19.27
CA ALA A 68 -18.69 15.14 -19.91
C ALA A 68 -17.53 14.97 -18.93
N ARG A 69 -17.70 15.43 -17.68
CA ARG A 69 -16.73 15.24 -16.61
C ARG A 69 -16.56 13.77 -16.25
N ARG A 70 -17.67 13.05 -16.17
CA ARG A 70 -17.70 11.61 -15.94
C ARG A 70 -16.90 10.85 -16.99
N ALA A 71 -17.19 11.08 -18.27
CA ALA A 71 -16.49 10.42 -19.37
C ALA A 71 -14.99 10.73 -19.38
N LEU A 72 -14.61 11.98 -19.04
CA LEU A 72 -13.21 12.37 -18.95
C LEU A 72 -12.51 11.69 -17.77
N PHE A 73 -13.16 11.68 -16.61
CA PHE A 73 -12.64 11.05 -15.40
C PHE A 73 -12.38 9.55 -15.62
N PHE A 74 -13.37 8.80 -16.07
CA PHE A 74 -13.22 7.36 -16.23
C PHE A 74 -12.17 7.00 -17.28
N ARG A 75 -12.02 7.79 -18.34
CA ARG A 75 -10.94 7.60 -19.31
C ARG A 75 -9.55 7.83 -18.71
N GLU A 76 -9.39 8.88 -17.87
CA GLU A 76 -8.13 9.13 -17.16
C GLU A 76 -7.86 8.04 -16.12
N ALA A 77 -8.88 7.64 -15.35
CA ALA A 77 -8.78 6.61 -14.32
C ALA A 77 -8.33 5.25 -14.89
N GLU A 78 -8.78 4.90 -16.10
CA GLU A 78 -8.31 3.70 -16.80
C GLU A 78 -6.82 3.80 -17.21
N GLY A 79 -6.31 4.99 -17.48
CA GLY A 79 -4.88 5.22 -17.67
C GLY A 79 -4.10 4.92 -16.37
N TYR A 80 -4.56 5.47 -15.24
CA TYR A 80 -3.98 5.16 -13.93
C TYR A 80 -4.08 3.69 -13.56
N ARG A 81 -5.23 3.04 -13.87
CA ARG A 81 -5.41 1.60 -13.66
C ARG A 81 -4.33 0.79 -14.37
N GLY A 82 -3.98 1.16 -15.59
CA GLY A 82 -2.89 0.52 -16.34
C GLY A 82 -1.52 0.65 -15.67
N ASP A 83 -1.29 1.76 -14.96
CA ASP A 83 -0.03 2.06 -14.27
C ASP A 83 0.07 1.45 -12.88
N PHE A 84 -1.06 1.24 -12.18
CA PHE A 84 -1.09 0.59 -10.87
C PHE A 84 -0.64 -0.87 -10.99
N ARG A 85 0.09 -1.35 -9.98
CA ARG A 85 0.68 -2.70 -9.99
C ARG A 85 -0.37 -3.80 -10.17
N ASP A 86 -1.46 -3.72 -9.43
CA ASP A 86 -2.53 -4.73 -9.47
C ASP A 86 -3.67 -4.32 -10.40
N HIS A 87 -3.44 -3.33 -11.25
CA HIS A 87 -4.40 -2.82 -12.22
C HIS A 87 -5.77 -2.51 -11.59
N ALA A 88 -5.75 -1.94 -10.37
CA ALA A 88 -6.95 -1.64 -9.61
C ALA A 88 -6.93 -0.21 -9.07
N TYR A 89 -8.08 0.46 -9.11
CA TYR A 89 -8.32 1.71 -8.39
C TYR A 89 -9.70 1.72 -7.77
N PHE A 90 -9.85 2.54 -6.76
CA PHE A 90 -11.14 2.91 -6.23
C PHE A 90 -11.26 4.43 -6.10
N ILE A 91 -12.50 4.91 -6.11
CA ILE A 91 -12.83 6.28 -5.75
C ILE A 91 -14.21 6.35 -5.13
N ILE A 92 -14.34 7.23 -4.15
CA ILE A 92 -15.58 7.48 -3.43
C ILE A 92 -15.91 8.96 -3.55
N ALA A 93 -17.09 9.27 -4.06
CA ALA A 93 -17.61 10.62 -4.10
C ALA A 93 -18.31 10.93 -2.76
N SER A 94 -17.81 11.92 -2.01
CA SER A 94 -18.38 12.24 -0.69
C SER A 94 -19.80 12.83 -0.77
N GLY A 95 -20.20 13.39 -1.92
CA GLY A 95 -21.52 13.95 -2.10
C GLY A 95 -22.64 12.91 -2.19
N SER A 96 -22.38 11.85 -2.94
CA SER A 96 -23.32 10.74 -3.17
C SER A 96 -23.04 9.51 -2.31
N GLN A 97 -21.82 9.43 -1.75
CA GLN A 97 -21.25 8.25 -1.07
C GLN A 97 -21.13 7.02 -1.99
N HIS A 98 -21.12 7.23 -3.30
CA HIS A 98 -20.92 6.18 -4.29
C HIS A 98 -19.48 5.69 -4.26
N TYR A 99 -19.32 4.37 -4.15
CA TYR A 99 -18.03 3.68 -4.23
C TYR A 99 -17.85 3.08 -5.63
N TYR A 100 -16.86 3.56 -6.33
CA TYR A 100 -16.46 3.03 -7.64
C TYR A 100 -15.18 2.22 -7.49
N PHE A 101 -15.14 1.07 -8.13
CA PHE A 101 -13.98 0.18 -8.13
C PHE A 101 -13.87 -0.52 -9.49
N ASN A 102 -12.68 -0.46 -10.06
CA ASN A 102 -12.33 -1.22 -11.26
C ASN A 102 -10.98 -1.92 -11.07
N ASP A 103 -10.94 -3.18 -11.40
CA ASP A 103 -9.75 -4.03 -11.40
C ASP A 103 -9.72 -4.95 -12.62
N GLY A 104 -8.70 -5.82 -12.68
CA GLY A 104 -8.57 -6.78 -13.78
C GLY A 104 -9.46 -8.02 -13.64
N SER A 105 -10.15 -8.22 -12.52
CA SER A 105 -10.93 -9.43 -12.24
C SER A 105 -12.40 -9.33 -12.65
N GLN A 106 -12.91 -8.11 -12.79
CA GLN A 106 -14.31 -7.84 -13.14
C GLN A 106 -14.43 -6.99 -14.41
N PRO A 107 -15.54 -7.06 -15.12
CA PRO A 107 -15.80 -6.17 -16.24
C PRO A 107 -15.73 -4.70 -15.80
N TYR A 108 -15.12 -3.88 -16.64
CA TYR A 108 -15.08 -2.43 -16.47
C TYR A 108 -16.47 -1.85 -16.25
N SER A 109 -16.59 -0.94 -15.28
CA SER A 109 -17.85 -0.28 -14.95
C SER A 109 -17.64 1.16 -14.54
N GLU A 110 -18.44 2.04 -15.10
CA GLU A 110 -18.58 3.42 -14.64
C GLU A 110 -19.70 3.57 -13.60
N ARG A 111 -20.36 2.48 -13.21
CA ARG A 111 -21.40 2.50 -12.16
C ARG A 111 -20.77 2.23 -10.80
N PRO A 112 -21.31 2.82 -9.73
CA PRO A 112 -20.86 2.49 -8.39
C PRO A 112 -21.09 1.00 -8.11
N ARG A 113 -20.17 0.40 -7.37
CA ARG A 113 -20.30 -0.99 -6.89
C ARG A 113 -21.29 -1.07 -5.75
N TYR A 114 -21.28 -0.06 -4.89
CA TYR A 114 -22.22 0.14 -3.80
C TYR A 114 -22.22 1.61 -3.35
N THR A 115 -23.14 1.93 -2.42
CA THR A 115 -23.19 3.23 -1.74
C THR A 115 -22.88 3.02 -0.28
N LEU A 116 -21.97 3.85 0.28
CA LEU A 116 -21.61 3.76 1.70
C LEU A 116 -22.70 4.37 2.58
N GLU A 117 -22.89 3.75 3.74
CA GLU A 117 -23.87 4.19 4.73
C GLU A 117 -23.20 4.55 6.06
N ALA A 118 -23.46 5.77 6.57
CA ALA A 118 -22.81 6.26 7.78
C ALA A 118 -23.13 5.43 9.05
N GLY A 119 -24.21 4.68 9.02
CA GLY A 119 -24.64 3.78 10.12
C GLY A 119 -24.13 2.35 9.99
N ASP A 120 -23.53 1.99 8.86
CA ASP A 120 -23.01 0.65 8.62
C ASP A 120 -21.62 0.52 9.26
N PRO A 121 -21.40 -0.43 10.20
CA PRO A 121 -20.07 -0.70 10.75
C PRO A 121 -19.03 -1.06 9.70
N GLU A 122 -19.42 -1.70 8.60
CA GLU A 122 -18.52 -2.07 7.50
C GLU A 122 -18.01 -0.86 6.73
N ASP A 123 -18.75 0.25 6.73
CA ASP A 123 -18.38 1.50 6.06
C ASP A 123 -17.68 2.50 6.99
N ALA A 124 -17.59 2.20 8.27
CA ALA A 124 -17.00 3.09 9.29
C ALA A 124 -15.57 3.51 8.97
N TRP A 125 -14.80 2.66 8.27
CA TRP A 125 -13.42 2.94 7.83
C TRP A 125 -13.34 4.20 6.95
N TYR A 126 -14.28 4.40 6.04
CA TYR A 126 -14.31 5.57 5.16
C TYR A 126 -14.51 6.86 5.95
N PHE A 127 -15.54 6.90 6.79
CA PHE A 127 -15.87 8.09 7.60
C PHE A 127 -14.76 8.41 8.61
N ASN A 128 -14.11 7.37 9.17
CA ASN A 128 -12.95 7.54 10.05
C ASN A 128 -11.74 8.09 9.29
N THR A 129 -11.49 7.60 8.08
CA THR A 129 -10.40 8.09 7.23
C THR A 129 -10.57 9.56 6.90
N LEU A 130 -11.77 9.99 6.50
CA LEU A 130 -12.05 11.40 6.22
C LEU A 130 -11.85 12.32 7.43
N ARG A 131 -12.18 11.83 8.64
CA ARG A 131 -12.05 12.62 9.88
C ARG A 131 -10.62 12.69 10.40
N ASN A 132 -9.90 11.57 10.35
CA ASN A 132 -8.65 11.39 11.08
C ASN A 132 -7.40 11.52 10.20
N SER A 133 -7.53 11.37 8.88
CA SER A 133 -6.38 11.44 7.97
C SER A 133 -6.20 12.85 7.41
N ALA A 134 -5.01 13.42 7.57
CA ALA A 134 -4.70 14.74 7.01
C ALA A 134 -4.63 14.70 5.48
N ALA A 135 -3.94 13.72 4.91
CA ALA A 135 -3.77 13.55 3.48
C ALA A 135 -4.05 12.12 3.02
N TYR A 136 -3.47 11.12 3.68
CA TYR A 136 -3.63 9.71 3.35
C TYR A 136 -3.45 8.80 4.55
N ASN A 137 -3.92 7.55 4.43
CA ASN A 137 -3.48 6.44 5.26
C ASN A 137 -3.20 5.21 4.40
N ILE A 138 -2.41 4.29 4.94
CA ILE A 138 -2.15 2.98 4.36
C ILE A 138 -2.55 1.96 5.42
N ASN A 139 -3.38 1.01 5.05
CA ASN A 139 -3.82 -0.04 5.96
C ASN A 139 -4.01 -1.37 5.23
N VAL A 140 -3.86 -2.45 5.97
CA VAL A 140 -4.25 -3.78 5.50
C VAL A 140 -5.66 -4.04 6.00
N ASN A 141 -6.58 -4.28 5.09
CA ASN A 141 -7.96 -4.57 5.46
C ASN A 141 -8.63 -5.49 4.46
N VAL A 142 -9.63 -6.20 4.95
CA VAL A 142 -10.58 -6.94 4.13
C VAL A 142 -11.72 -5.99 3.76
N ASP A 143 -11.92 -5.77 2.47
CA ASP A 143 -13.16 -5.19 1.97
C ASP A 143 -14.20 -6.32 1.88
N SER A 144 -15.09 -6.39 2.86
CA SER A 144 -16.10 -7.45 2.95
C SER A 144 -17.11 -7.40 1.80
N LYS A 145 -17.40 -6.20 1.30
CA LYS A 145 -18.37 -5.99 0.19
C LYS A 145 -17.79 -6.42 -1.16
N LEU A 146 -16.48 -6.29 -1.33
CA LEU A 146 -15.76 -6.76 -2.52
C LEU A 146 -15.12 -8.14 -2.32
N ASN A 147 -15.04 -8.63 -1.07
CA ASN A 147 -14.35 -9.86 -0.68
C ASN A 147 -12.86 -9.87 -1.10
N LEU A 148 -12.17 -8.77 -0.86
CA LEU A 148 -10.77 -8.56 -1.24
C LEU A 148 -9.93 -8.17 -0.03
N THR A 149 -8.77 -8.83 0.15
CA THR A 149 -7.78 -8.44 1.16
C THR A 149 -6.61 -7.75 0.47
N LYS A 150 -6.43 -6.48 0.75
CA LYS A 150 -5.38 -5.67 0.11
C LYS A 150 -4.67 -4.76 1.12
N VAL A 151 -3.48 -4.33 0.74
CA VAL A 151 -2.83 -3.14 1.31
C VAL A 151 -3.42 -1.94 0.59
N TRP A 152 -4.31 -1.21 1.26
CA TRP A 152 -5.05 -0.09 0.69
C TRP A 152 -4.30 1.22 0.87
N PHE A 153 -4.23 2.01 -0.18
CA PHE A 153 -3.71 3.38 -0.19
C PHE A 153 -4.89 4.33 -0.30
N ASN A 154 -5.27 4.94 0.82
CA ASN A 154 -6.46 5.78 0.92
C ASN A 154 -6.04 7.25 0.97
N LEU A 155 -6.35 8.02 -0.06
CA LEU A 155 -6.01 9.43 -0.18
C LEU A 155 -7.26 10.30 -0.11
N VAL A 156 -7.27 11.25 0.83
CA VAL A 156 -8.38 12.19 1.01
C VAL A 156 -8.27 13.31 -0.01
N ILE A 157 -9.29 13.42 -0.85
CA ILE A 157 -9.40 14.50 -1.85
C ILE A 157 -10.14 15.66 -1.23
N ARG A 158 -9.55 16.85 -1.33
CA ARG A 158 -10.13 18.07 -0.74
C ARG A 158 -10.31 19.15 -1.78
N ASP A 159 -11.38 19.91 -1.61
CA ASP A 159 -11.59 21.17 -2.28
C ASP A 159 -11.79 22.28 -1.25
N GLN A 160 -10.99 23.33 -1.33
CA GLN A 160 -11.00 24.44 -0.36
C GLN A 160 -10.96 23.96 1.12
N GLY A 161 -10.17 22.92 1.39
CA GLY A 161 -10.01 22.31 2.73
C GLY A 161 -11.10 21.31 3.13
N ARG A 162 -12.22 21.22 2.41
CA ARG A 162 -13.30 20.26 2.69
C ARG A 162 -13.07 18.95 1.97
N PRO A 163 -13.25 17.80 2.62
CA PRO A 163 -13.20 16.51 1.95
C PRO A 163 -14.33 16.40 0.93
N ILE A 164 -13.99 16.09 -0.32
CA ILE A 164 -14.95 15.86 -1.40
C ILE A 164 -14.93 14.43 -1.91
N GLY A 165 -13.93 13.65 -1.51
CA GLY A 165 -13.82 12.25 -1.89
C GLY A 165 -12.64 11.55 -1.23
N LEU A 166 -12.56 10.26 -1.49
CA LEU A 166 -11.44 9.39 -1.15
C LEU A 166 -11.08 8.57 -2.39
N ALA A 167 -9.81 8.49 -2.74
CA ALA A 167 -9.36 7.66 -3.87
C ALA A 167 -8.06 6.94 -3.57
N GLY A 168 -7.77 5.93 -4.37
CA GLY A 168 -6.51 5.24 -4.28
C GLY A 168 -6.46 3.92 -5.04
N SER A 169 -5.52 3.08 -4.63
CA SER A 169 -5.35 1.73 -5.14
C SER A 169 -5.17 0.74 -4.01
N GLY A 170 -5.03 -0.53 -4.35
CA GLY A 170 -4.73 -1.58 -3.39
C GLY A 170 -3.78 -2.61 -3.98
N LEU A 171 -2.76 -2.99 -3.21
CA LEU A 171 -1.89 -4.12 -3.54
C LEU A 171 -2.46 -5.41 -2.95
N ASP A 172 -2.52 -6.47 -3.74
CA ASP A 172 -2.85 -7.79 -3.25
C ASP A 172 -1.86 -8.21 -2.16
N LEU A 173 -2.39 -8.55 -0.99
CA LEU A 173 -1.55 -8.84 0.17
C LEU A 173 -0.71 -10.10 -0.05
N SER A 174 -1.29 -11.15 -0.66
CA SER A 174 -0.59 -12.41 -0.90
C SER A 174 0.57 -12.22 -1.88
N GLY A 175 0.32 -11.58 -3.02
CA GLY A 175 1.36 -11.26 -4.00
C GLY A 175 2.45 -10.33 -3.45
N PHE A 176 2.07 -9.40 -2.56
CA PHE A 176 3.03 -8.53 -1.89
C PHE A 176 3.91 -9.29 -0.89
N LEU A 177 3.33 -10.21 -0.12
CA LEU A 177 4.06 -11.05 0.82
C LEU A 177 4.92 -12.10 0.10
N ASP A 178 4.44 -12.68 -1.00
CA ASP A 178 5.20 -13.63 -1.79
C ASP A 178 6.51 -13.04 -2.30
N ASP A 179 6.49 -11.82 -2.81
CA ASP A 179 7.72 -11.12 -3.22
C ASP A 179 8.72 -10.94 -2.08
N PHE A 180 8.23 -10.82 -0.84
CA PHE A 180 9.05 -10.73 0.35
C PHE A 180 9.56 -12.12 0.79
N ILE A 181 8.72 -13.15 0.72
CA ILE A 181 9.02 -14.51 1.17
C ILE A 181 9.95 -15.25 0.20
N ILE A 182 9.81 -15.03 -1.11
CA ILE A 182 10.65 -15.66 -2.16
C ILE A 182 12.14 -15.29 -2.01
N ALA A 183 12.44 -14.17 -1.35
CA ALA A 183 13.80 -13.77 -1.04
C ALA A 183 14.46 -14.54 0.13
N ARG A 184 13.96 -15.73 0.47
CA ARG A 184 14.52 -16.54 1.58
C ARG A 184 15.93 -17.02 1.25
N GLU A 185 16.89 -16.61 2.08
CA GLU A 185 18.18 -17.28 2.12
C GLU A 185 18.18 -18.41 3.16
N PRO A 186 18.84 -19.52 2.87
CA PRO A 186 18.93 -20.63 3.84
C PRO A 186 19.50 -20.16 5.18
N GLY A 187 18.76 -20.35 6.25
CA GLY A 187 19.20 -20.00 7.61
C GLY A 187 18.92 -18.56 8.05
N VAL A 188 18.28 -17.72 7.20
CA VAL A 188 17.89 -16.35 7.53
C VAL A 188 16.39 -16.16 7.28
N PRO A 189 15.51 -16.46 8.25
CA PRO A 189 14.09 -16.19 8.10
C PRO A 189 13.85 -14.69 8.17
N PRO A 190 13.29 -14.07 7.11
CA PRO A 190 12.83 -12.67 7.20
C PRO A 190 11.60 -12.61 8.10
N MET A 191 11.47 -11.53 8.87
CA MET A 191 10.31 -11.26 9.71
C MET A 191 9.88 -9.81 9.56
N ILE A 192 8.58 -9.57 9.50
CA ILE A 192 7.99 -8.24 9.63
C ILE A 192 7.52 -8.10 11.08
N VAL A 193 8.03 -7.10 11.76
CA VAL A 193 7.72 -6.83 13.17
C VAL A 193 7.01 -5.48 13.25
N GLY A 194 5.87 -5.43 13.93
CA GLY A 194 5.13 -4.21 14.21
C GLY A 194 5.85 -3.31 15.22
N ASP A 195 5.39 -2.07 15.35
CA ASP A 195 5.93 -1.10 16.32
C ASP A 195 5.75 -1.57 17.78
N ASP A 196 4.79 -2.45 18.02
CA ASP A 196 4.53 -3.12 19.30
C ASP A 196 5.43 -4.35 19.56
N GLY A 197 6.29 -4.70 18.59
CA GLY A 197 7.16 -5.87 18.64
C GLY A 197 6.47 -7.18 18.24
N ALA A 198 5.20 -7.17 17.83
CA ALA A 198 4.50 -8.36 17.36
C ALA A 198 4.96 -8.75 15.96
N ILE A 199 5.18 -10.05 15.75
CA ILE A 199 5.51 -10.61 14.42
C ILE A 199 4.23 -10.56 13.58
N GLN A 200 4.29 -9.90 12.43
CA GLN A 200 3.18 -9.72 11.48
C GLN A 200 3.27 -10.73 10.32
N ALA A 201 4.49 -11.15 9.95
CA ALA A 201 4.78 -12.15 8.93
C ALA A 201 6.21 -12.72 9.10
#